data_1c4d6cade8f7f8cd5e30316b19f028ec
#
_entry.id   1c4d6cade8f7f8cd5e30316b19f028ec
#
_cell.length_a   1.000
_cell.length_b   1.000
_cell.length_c   1.000
_cell.angle_alpha   90.00
_cell.angle_beta   90.00
_cell.angle_gamma   90.00
#
_symmetry.space_group_name_H-M   'P 1'
#
loop_
_entity.id
_entity.type
_entity.pdbx_description
1 polymer ?
#
loop_
_entity_poly.entity_id
_entity_poly.type
_entity_poly.pdbx_seq_one_letter_code
_entity_poly.pdbx_strand_id
1 'polypeptide(L)'
;MSNGKIAIVVGVPGVGKSTLLNKMVTIAALERVKLSVVNIGSIMLDIALNRNLAKSRDDIRMLSLSVQEELRKASYSKLIELKKVNELTVIDTHYLVRSKGGYLIGLPKSLLDCIQPEFFAIVEAPVSDILRRRQMDKTRNRGEVSLDEIEVEQSITRNSVFVLAALYNANVVRVINEEGKVDEAARKLFNFLVRG
;
A
#
# COMPACT_ATOMS: atom_id res chain seq x y z
N MET A 1 27.63 0.26 1.18
CA MET A 1 26.34 -0.05 1.82
C MET A 1 25.36 -0.29 0.69
N SER A 2 24.70 -1.46 0.63
CA SER A 2 23.68 -1.71 -0.39
C SER A 2 22.53 -0.72 -0.16
N ASN A 3 22.17 0.01 -1.20
CA ASN A 3 21.00 0.87 -1.16
C ASN A 3 19.77 -0.06 -1.09
N GLY A 4 19.00 0.00 0.00
CA GLY A 4 17.83 -0.87 0.18
C GLY A 4 16.82 -0.69 -0.96
N LYS A 5 15.96 -1.68 -1.16
CA LYS A 5 14.93 -1.67 -2.21
C LYS A 5 13.63 -1.05 -1.69
N ILE A 6 12.84 -0.44 -2.59
CA ILE A 6 11.46 -0.01 -2.29
C ILE A 6 10.49 -0.85 -3.11
N ALA A 7 9.49 -1.40 -2.42
CA ALA A 7 8.37 -2.08 -3.02
C ALA A 7 7.05 -1.37 -2.68
N ILE A 8 6.18 -1.22 -3.65
CA ILE A 8 4.82 -0.72 -3.44
C ILE A 8 3.85 -1.90 -3.51
N VAL A 9 3.10 -2.12 -2.44
CA VAL A 9 2.07 -3.15 -2.37
C VAL A 9 0.70 -2.51 -2.41
N VAL A 10 -0.05 -2.80 -3.44
CA VAL A 10 -1.41 -2.29 -3.65
C VAL A 10 -2.45 -3.41 -3.63
N GLY A 11 -3.68 -3.02 -3.47
CA GLY A 11 -4.85 -3.89 -3.53
C GLY A 11 -6.08 -3.14 -3.06
N VAL A 12 -7.24 -3.53 -3.53
CA VAL A 12 -8.50 -2.89 -3.13
C VAL A 12 -8.81 -3.17 -1.65
N PRO A 13 -9.58 -2.33 -0.97
CA PRO A 13 -10.00 -2.61 0.41
C PRO A 13 -10.70 -3.97 0.52
N GLY A 14 -10.34 -4.76 1.53
CA GLY A 14 -10.93 -6.10 1.75
C GLY A 14 -10.15 -7.28 1.14
N VAL A 15 -9.11 -7.05 0.33
CA VAL A 15 -8.27 -8.16 -0.19
C VAL A 15 -7.44 -8.89 0.87
N GLY A 16 -7.38 -8.38 2.11
CA GLY A 16 -6.55 -8.96 3.19
C GLY A 16 -5.09 -8.53 3.16
N LYS A 17 -4.76 -7.41 2.51
CA LYS A 17 -3.40 -6.91 2.35
C LYS A 17 -2.64 -6.75 3.67
N SER A 18 -3.25 -6.15 4.69
CA SER A 18 -2.61 -5.94 6.00
C SER A 18 -2.26 -7.28 6.69
N THR A 19 -3.15 -8.27 6.63
CA THR A 19 -2.89 -9.60 7.19
C THR A 19 -1.73 -10.27 6.46
N LEU A 20 -1.73 -10.21 5.12
CA LEU A 20 -0.67 -10.75 4.29
C LEU A 20 0.69 -10.09 4.60
N LEU A 21 0.73 -8.77 4.71
CA LEU A 21 1.94 -8.02 5.02
C LEU A 21 2.47 -8.31 6.43
N ASN A 22 1.58 -8.48 7.43
CA ASN A 22 1.99 -8.90 8.78
C ASN A 22 2.64 -10.29 8.77
N LYS A 23 2.10 -11.25 8.00
CA LYS A 23 2.73 -12.56 7.80
C LYS A 23 4.10 -12.44 7.11
N MET A 24 4.20 -11.59 6.11
CA MET A 24 5.47 -11.32 5.43
C MET A 24 6.53 -10.73 6.38
N VAL A 25 6.16 -9.84 7.30
CA VAL A 25 7.07 -9.32 8.34
C VAL A 25 7.57 -10.45 9.25
N THR A 26 6.70 -11.38 9.64
CA THR A 26 7.10 -12.56 10.42
C THR A 26 8.10 -13.42 9.66
N ILE A 27 7.88 -13.66 8.37
CA ILE A 27 8.80 -14.41 7.51
C ILE A 27 10.16 -13.69 7.42
N ALA A 28 10.16 -12.37 7.20
CA ALA A 28 11.38 -11.57 7.13
C ALA A 28 12.20 -11.66 8.42
N ALA A 29 11.55 -11.60 9.59
CA ALA A 29 12.22 -11.74 10.87
C ALA A 29 12.88 -13.12 11.04
N LEU A 30 12.21 -14.21 10.64
CA LEU A 30 12.76 -15.56 10.66
C LEU A 30 13.95 -15.73 9.71
N GLU A 31 13.92 -15.08 8.56
CA GLU A 31 14.98 -15.12 7.55
C GLU A 31 16.05 -14.03 7.76
N ARG A 32 15.95 -13.25 8.84
CA ARG A 32 16.88 -12.17 9.24
C ARG A 32 17.02 -11.07 8.19
N VAL A 33 15.97 -10.80 7.42
CA VAL A 33 15.91 -9.71 6.45
C VAL A 33 15.41 -8.44 7.14
N LYS A 34 16.15 -7.35 7.02
CA LYS A 34 15.74 -6.03 7.52
C LYS A 34 14.63 -5.44 6.64
N LEU A 35 13.41 -5.71 7.02
CA LEU A 35 12.21 -5.29 6.30
C LEU A 35 11.38 -4.31 7.13
N SER A 36 10.91 -3.23 6.48
CA SER A 36 9.95 -2.29 7.06
C SER A 36 8.68 -2.23 6.19
N VAL A 37 7.52 -2.31 6.81
CA VAL A 37 6.23 -2.07 6.15
C VAL A 37 5.65 -0.77 6.67
N VAL A 38 5.36 0.16 5.79
CA VAL A 38 4.88 1.50 6.14
C VAL A 38 3.68 1.90 5.31
N ASN A 39 2.83 2.74 5.89
CA ASN A 39 1.71 3.37 5.18
C ASN A 39 1.90 4.89 5.19
N ILE A 40 1.83 5.52 4.02
CA ILE A 40 2.09 6.97 3.87
C ILE A 40 1.18 7.81 4.77
N GLY A 41 -0.11 7.44 4.84
CA GLY A 41 -1.07 8.16 5.70
C GLY A 41 -0.74 8.03 7.19
N SER A 42 -0.11 6.94 7.63
CA SER A 42 0.39 6.81 9.01
C SER A 42 1.60 7.71 9.23
N ILE A 43 2.56 7.71 8.31
CA ILE A 43 3.73 8.59 8.39
C ILE A 43 3.29 10.08 8.43
N MET A 44 2.33 10.47 7.58
CA MET A 44 1.79 11.83 7.60
C MET A 44 1.14 12.16 8.94
N LEU A 45 0.40 11.22 9.55
CA LEU A 45 -0.22 11.41 10.86
C LEU A 45 0.83 11.56 11.95
N ASP A 46 1.86 10.72 11.97
CA ASP A 46 2.95 10.81 12.95
C ASP A 46 3.66 12.16 12.86
N ILE A 47 3.92 12.65 11.65
CA ILE A 47 4.53 13.97 11.42
C ILE A 47 3.58 15.08 11.90
N ALA A 48 2.28 14.98 11.60
CA ALA A 48 1.29 15.96 12.01
C ALA A 48 1.11 16.03 13.53
N LEU A 49 1.09 14.86 14.20
CA LEU A 49 1.07 14.76 15.66
C LEU A 49 2.30 15.44 16.29
N ASN A 50 3.49 15.14 15.79
CA ASN A 50 4.74 15.73 16.29
C ASN A 50 4.82 17.25 16.08
N ARG A 51 4.13 17.79 15.07
CA ARG A 51 4.02 19.22 14.78
C ARG A 51 2.80 19.89 15.42
N ASN A 52 1.99 19.16 16.19
CA ASN A 52 0.72 19.62 16.75
C ASN A 52 -0.28 20.18 15.71
N LEU A 53 -0.27 19.66 14.49
CA LEU A 53 -1.11 20.11 13.38
C LEU A 53 -2.43 19.34 13.28
N ALA A 54 -2.46 18.06 13.69
CA ALA A 54 -3.64 17.20 13.63
C ALA A 54 -3.51 16.07 14.65
N LYS A 55 -4.65 15.53 15.10
CA LYS A 55 -4.73 14.41 16.06
C LYS A 55 -5.23 13.12 15.38
N SER A 56 -5.78 13.23 14.18
CA SER A 56 -6.34 12.12 13.42
C SER A 56 -6.09 12.30 11.92
N ARG A 57 -6.34 11.22 11.15
CA ARG A 57 -6.29 11.30 9.67
C ARG A 57 -7.40 12.21 9.11
N ASP A 58 -8.52 12.31 9.81
CA ASP A 58 -9.62 13.18 9.37
C ASP A 58 -9.27 14.65 9.60
N ASP A 59 -8.57 14.98 10.69
CA ASP A 59 -8.06 16.34 10.91
C ASP A 59 -7.09 16.75 9.80
N ILE A 60 -6.21 15.85 9.33
CA ILE A 60 -5.30 16.14 8.22
C ILE A 60 -6.09 16.55 6.96
N ARG A 61 -7.22 15.91 6.68
CA ARG A 61 -8.07 16.24 5.53
C ARG A 61 -8.70 17.62 5.61
N MET A 62 -8.84 18.16 6.82
CA MET A 62 -9.39 19.51 7.07
C MET A 62 -8.32 20.62 7.04
N LEU A 63 -7.03 20.28 7.03
CA LEU A 63 -5.94 21.24 6.88
C LEU A 63 -5.95 21.89 5.49
N SER A 64 -5.32 23.05 5.37
CA SER A 64 -5.13 23.69 4.06
C SER A 64 -4.36 22.79 3.10
N LEU A 65 -4.60 22.93 1.80
CA LEU A 65 -3.91 22.12 0.79
C LEU A 65 -2.38 22.26 0.85
N SER A 66 -1.89 23.46 1.19
CA SER A 66 -0.45 23.71 1.36
C SER A 66 0.16 22.88 2.51
N VAL A 67 -0.52 22.85 3.66
CA VAL A 67 -0.07 22.06 4.81
C VAL A 67 -0.14 20.55 4.52
N GLN A 68 -1.22 20.10 3.86
CA GLN A 68 -1.30 18.70 3.41
C GLN A 68 -0.14 18.33 2.48
N GLU A 69 0.24 19.22 1.55
CA GLU A 69 1.35 19.01 0.64
C GLU A 69 2.70 18.99 1.36
N GLU A 70 2.92 19.84 2.36
CA GLU A 70 4.11 19.81 3.20
C GLU A 70 4.23 18.49 3.98
N LEU A 71 3.14 18.01 4.58
CA LEU A 71 3.10 16.73 5.28
C LEU A 71 3.40 15.57 4.33
N ARG A 72 2.87 15.63 3.10
CA ARG A 72 3.12 14.64 2.07
C ARG A 72 4.60 14.62 1.67
N LYS A 73 5.21 15.76 1.38
CA LYS A 73 6.65 15.87 1.06
C LYS A 73 7.52 15.37 2.20
N ALA A 74 7.20 15.74 3.44
CA ALA A 74 7.92 15.25 4.62
C ALA A 74 7.80 13.72 4.78
N SER A 75 6.65 13.14 4.45
CA SER A 75 6.49 11.67 4.47
C SER A 75 7.36 10.97 3.42
N TYR A 76 7.57 11.58 2.24
CA TYR A 76 8.45 11.03 1.21
C TYR A 76 9.92 11.03 1.65
N SER A 77 10.37 12.10 2.30
CA SER A 77 11.71 12.16 2.88
C SER A 77 11.92 11.04 3.91
N LYS A 78 10.91 10.76 4.72
CA LYS A 78 10.97 9.65 5.68
C LYS A 78 11.07 8.27 5.02
N LEU A 79 10.42 8.07 3.87
CA LEU A 79 10.55 6.84 3.09
C LEU A 79 11.99 6.65 2.59
N ILE A 80 12.64 7.70 2.12
CA ILE A 80 14.05 7.66 1.69
C ILE A 80 15.00 7.34 2.84
N GLU A 81 14.74 7.85 4.05
CA GLU A 81 15.50 7.47 5.23
C GLU A 81 15.35 5.99 5.56
N LEU A 82 14.11 5.46 5.50
CA LEU A 82 13.84 4.06 5.74
C LEU A 82 14.53 3.15 4.70
N LYS A 83 14.58 3.56 3.43
CA LYS A 83 15.32 2.85 2.38
C LYS A 83 16.80 2.67 2.73
N LYS A 84 17.43 3.64 3.38
CA LYS A 84 18.85 3.59 3.73
C LYS A 84 19.18 2.59 4.85
N VAL A 85 18.23 2.31 5.74
CA VAL A 85 18.46 1.49 6.94
C VAL A 85 17.86 0.08 6.85
N ASN A 86 17.01 -0.17 5.86
CA ASN A 86 16.39 -1.46 5.60
C ASN A 86 16.91 -2.05 4.28
N GLU A 87 16.90 -3.37 4.16
CA GLU A 87 17.15 -4.07 2.91
C GLU A 87 15.94 -3.95 1.97
N LEU A 88 14.73 -3.92 2.56
CA LEU A 88 13.46 -3.75 1.84
C LEU A 88 12.52 -2.84 2.62
N THR A 89 12.06 -1.77 1.99
CA THR A 89 10.97 -0.92 2.50
C THR A 89 9.72 -1.16 1.66
N VAL A 90 8.68 -1.65 2.29
CA VAL A 90 7.38 -1.94 1.66
C VAL A 90 6.40 -0.82 1.97
N ILE A 91 5.86 -0.20 0.95
CA ILE A 91 4.82 0.83 1.06
C ILE A 91 3.46 0.16 0.87
N ASP A 92 2.68 0.08 1.97
CA ASP A 92 1.29 -0.39 1.96
C ASP A 92 0.36 0.75 1.56
N THR A 93 -0.29 0.64 0.41
CA THR A 93 -1.22 1.67 -0.06
C THR A 93 -2.39 1.09 -0.88
N HIS A 94 -3.32 1.95 -1.26
CA HIS A 94 -4.36 1.67 -2.24
C HIS A 94 -4.10 2.51 -3.49
N TYR A 95 -4.24 1.91 -4.68
CA TYR A 95 -4.18 2.66 -5.92
C TYR A 95 -5.41 3.55 -6.08
N LEU A 96 -6.61 2.97 -5.85
CA LEU A 96 -7.89 3.68 -5.89
C LEU A 96 -8.43 3.91 -4.47
N VAL A 97 -8.84 5.13 -4.20
CA VAL A 97 -9.57 5.50 -2.99
C VAL A 97 -10.90 6.14 -3.40
N ARG A 98 -12.02 5.53 -3.04
CA ARG A 98 -13.35 6.10 -3.32
C ARG A 98 -13.51 7.45 -2.64
N SER A 99 -14.10 8.40 -3.36
CA SER A 99 -14.47 9.73 -2.88
C SER A 99 -15.89 10.09 -3.34
N LYS A 100 -16.44 11.21 -2.84
CA LYS A 100 -17.72 11.74 -3.32
C LYS A 100 -17.57 12.16 -4.78
N GLY A 101 -18.09 11.35 -5.72
CA GLY A 101 -18.08 11.66 -7.16
C GLY A 101 -16.96 11.06 -7.97
N GLY A 102 -16.20 10.08 -7.42
CA GLY A 102 -15.18 9.37 -8.21
C GLY A 102 -14.10 8.70 -7.39
N TYR A 103 -12.87 8.74 -7.90
CA TYR A 103 -11.73 8.10 -7.25
C TYR A 103 -10.57 9.07 -7.10
N LEU A 104 -9.89 8.98 -5.97
CA LEU A 104 -8.58 9.57 -5.75
C LEU A 104 -7.50 8.53 -6.04
N ILE A 105 -6.43 8.96 -6.70
CA ILE A 105 -5.29 8.09 -7.00
C ILE A 105 -4.29 8.14 -5.83
N GLY A 106 -4.05 6.98 -5.22
CA GLY A 106 -3.19 6.85 -4.05
C GLY A 106 -1.69 6.80 -4.36
N LEU A 107 -1.31 6.75 -5.64
CA LEU A 107 0.08 6.75 -6.11
C LEU A 107 0.33 7.95 -7.05
N PRO A 108 0.45 9.17 -6.51
CA PRO A 108 0.73 10.34 -7.33
C PRO A 108 2.14 10.27 -7.90
N LYS A 109 2.33 10.87 -9.10
CA LYS A 109 3.62 10.91 -9.78
C LYS A 109 4.74 11.46 -8.89
N SER A 110 4.45 12.50 -8.11
CA SER A 110 5.42 13.12 -7.19
C SER A 110 6.00 12.15 -6.15
N LEU A 111 5.20 11.21 -5.66
CA LEU A 111 5.68 10.13 -4.79
C LEU A 111 6.62 9.20 -5.57
N LEU A 112 6.16 8.69 -6.70
CA LEU A 112 6.91 7.70 -7.49
C LEU A 112 8.24 8.26 -7.98
N ASP A 113 8.26 9.52 -8.45
CA ASP A 113 9.48 10.22 -8.84
C ASP A 113 10.47 10.35 -7.66
N CYS A 114 9.96 10.55 -6.46
CA CYS A 114 10.80 10.71 -5.27
C CYS A 114 11.41 9.38 -4.81
N ILE A 115 10.63 8.30 -4.79
CA ILE A 115 11.06 7.04 -4.17
C ILE A 115 11.67 6.06 -5.17
N GLN A 116 11.40 6.19 -6.47
CA GLN A 116 11.88 5.29 -7.54
C GLN A 116 11.72 3.81 -7.14
N PRO A 117 10.48 3.27 -7.15
CA PRO A 117 10.23 1.91 -6.67
C PRO A 117 10.86 0.88 -7.63
N GLU A 118 11.48 -0.14 -7.08
CA GLU A 118 12.02 -1.28 -7.84
C GLU A 118 10.98 -2.39 -8.06
N PHE A 119 9.94 -2.43 -7.21
CA PHE A 119 8.91 -3.46 -7.26
C PHE A 119 7.51 -2.89 -7.06
N PHE A 120 6.57 -3.47 -7.80
CA PHE A 120 5.14 -3.37 -7.51
C PHE A 120 4.56 -4.76 -7.21
N ALA A 121 3.72 -4.85 -6.19
CA ALA A 121 2.96 -6.05 -5.91
C ALA A 121 1.47 -5.73 -5.87
N ILE A 122 0.68 -6.49 -6.62
CA ILE A 122 -0.77 -6.37 -6.69
C ILE A 122 -1.37 -7.52 -5.90
N VAL A 123 -1.99 -7.21 -4.77
CA VAL A 123 -2.73 -8.20 -3.97
C VAL A 123 -4.19 -8.18 -4.42
N GLU A 124 -4.65 -9.32 -4.88
CA GLU A 124 -6.03 -9.58 -5.31
C GLU A 124 -6.64 -10.72 -4.49
N ALA A 125 -7.95 -10.85 -4.54
CA ALA A 125 -8.66 -11.98 -3.98
C ALA A 125 -9.93 -12.24 -4.81
N PRO A 126 -10.55 -13.43 -4.70
CA PRO A 126 -11.88 -13.65 -5.27
C PRO A 126 -12.86 -12.56 -4.82
N VAL A 127 -13.64 -12.05 -5.76
CA VAL A 127 -14.55 -10.91 -5.50
C VAL A 127 -15.54 -11.22 -4.38
N SER A 128 -16.02 -12.46 -4.32
CA SER A 128 -16.89 -12.97 -3.25
C SER A 128 -16.24 -12.90 -1.86
N ASP A 129 -14.94 -13.22 -1.77
CA ASP A 129 -14.19 -13.13 -0.52
C ASP A 129 -14.05 -11.68 -0.07
N ILE A 130 -13.77 -10.78 -1.01
CA ILE A 130 -13.65 -9.35 -0.74
C ILE A 130 -14.99 -8.81 -0.22
N LEU A 131 -16.09 -9.12 -0.90
CA LEU A 131 -17.42 -8.67 -0.49
C LEU A 131 -17.75 -9.15 0.92
N ARG A 132 -17.58 -10.45 1.19
CA ARG A 132 -17.79 -11.03 2.52
C ARG A 132 -16.94 -10.35 3.60
N ARG A 133 -15.66 -10.13 3.36
CA ARG A 133 -14.76 -9.45 4.30
C ARG A 133 -15.16 -7.99 4.53
N ARG A 134 -15.66 -7.30 3.48
CA ARG A 134 -16.18 -5.91 3.61
C ARG A 134 -17.45 -5.86 4.44
N GLN A 135 -18.35 -6.83 4.31
CA GLN A 135 -19.59 -6.92 5.09
C GLN A 135 -19.32 -7.23 6.58
N MET A 136 -18.30 -8.01 6.88
CA MET A 136 -17.88 -8.34 8.25
C MET A 136 -17.16 -7.18 8.97
N ASP A 137 -16.57 -6.25 8.22
CA ASP A 137 -15.82 -5.11 8.77
C ASP A 137 -16.75 -3.97 9.19
N LYS A 138 -17.28 -4.06 10.42
CA LYS A 138 -18.15 -3.04 11.03
C LYS A 138 -17.43 -1.72 11.37
N THR A 139 -16.10 -1.67 11.27
CA THR A 139 -15.31 -0.48 11.65
C THR A 139 -15.32 0.61 10.58
N ARG A 140 -15.81 0.30 9.37
CA ARG A 140 -15.83 1.24 8.24
C ARG A 140 -17.17 1.19 7.53
N ASN A 141 -17.86 2.31 7.50
CA ASN A 141 -19.04 2.47 6.65
C ASN A 141 -18.59 2.67 5.20
N ARG A 142 -18.74 1.64 4.34
CA ARG A 142 -18.30 1.66 2.94
C ARG A 142 -19.45 1.77 1.95
N GLY A 143 -20.69 1.90 2.43
CA GLY A 143 -21.88 1.80 1.59
C GLY A 143 -22.09 0.39 1.03
N GLU A 144 -23.16 0.22 0.27
CA GLU A 144 -23.39 -1.01 -0.52
C GLU A 144 -22.43 -1.00 -1.72
N VAL A 145 -21.71 -2.10 -1.89
CA VAL A 145 -20.76 -2.31 -3.00
C VAL A 145 -21.13 -3.60 -3.68
N SER A 146 -21.36 -3.56 -4.98
CA SER A 146 -21.66 -4.74 -5.79
C SER A 146 -20.40 -5.57 -6.11
N LEU A 147 -20.60 -6.82 -6.52
CA LEU A 147 -19.50 -7.67 -7.01
C LEU A 147 -18.83 -7.04 -8.23
N ASP A 148 -19.63 -6.50 -9.16
CA ASP A 148 -19.11 -5.85 -10.38
C ASP A 148 -18.23 -4.66 -10.08
N GLU A 149 -18.59 -3.83 -9.09
CA GLU A 149 -17.78 -2.69 -8.68
C GLU A 149 -16.43 -3.13 -8.10
N ILE A 150 -16.40 -4.24 -7.33
CA ILE A 150 -15.14 -4.79 -6.80
C ILE A 150 -14.26 -5.31 -7.93
N GLU A 151 -14.86 -6.01 -8.91
CA GLU A 151 -14.15 -6.50 -10.11
C GLU A 151 -13.53 -5.34 -10.88
N VAL A 152 -14.30 -4.29 -11.14
CA VAL A 152 -13.83 -3.07 -11.82
C VAL A 152 -12.69 -2.42 -11.05
N GLU A 153 -12.79 -2.27 -9.72
CA GLU A 153 -11.73 -1.71 -8.89
C GLU A 153 -10.44 -2.54 -8.95
N GLN A 154 -10.54 -3.88 -8.90
CA GLN A 154 -9.37 -4.75 -9.05
C GLN A 154 -8.76 -4.62 -10.45
N SER A 155 -9.59 -4.61 -11.49
CA SER A 155 -9.15 -4.49 -12.88
C SER A 155 -8.42 -3.16 -13.13
N ILE A 156 -9.00 -2.03 -12.71
CA ILE A 156 -8.37 -0.71 -12.83
C ILE A 156 -7.04 -0.69 -12.06
N THR A 157 -7.03 -1.18 -10.81
CA THR A 157 -5.80 -1.22 -10.00
C THR A 157 -4.72 -2.02 -10.69
N ARG A 158 -5.04 -3.22 -11.18
CA ARG A 158 -4.11 -4.11 -11.88
C ARG A 158 -3.53 -3.44 -13.12
N ASN A 159 -4.39 -2.99 -14.03
CA ASN A 159 -3.96 -2.41 -15.31
C ASN A 159 -3.10 -1.16 -15.11
N SER A 160 -3.50 -0.27 -14.20
CA SER A 160 -2.74 0.94 -13.91
C SER A 160 -1.37 0.64 -13.31
N VAL A 161 -1.26 -0.35 -12.44
CA VAL A 161 0.02 -0.71 -11.82
C VAL A 161 1.01 -1.31 -12.83
N PHE A 162 0.54 -2.08 -13.82
CA PHE A 162 1.41 -2.53 -14.91
C PHE A 162 1.94 -1.35 -15.74
N VAL A 163 1.11 -0.34 -16.00
CA VAL A 163 1.56 0.89 -16.69
C VAL A 163 2.60 1.64 -15.84
N LEU A 164 2.34 1.81 -14.54
CA LEU A 164 3.30 2.47 -13.65
C LEU A 164 4.62 1.70 -13.59
N ALA A 165 4.58 0.38 -13.50
CA ALA A 165 5.79 -0.44 -13.48
C ALA A 165 6.61 -0.26 -14.77
N ALA A 166 5.96 -0.21 -15.92
CA ALA A 166 6.64 0.07 -17.20
C ALA A 166 7.29 1.47 -17.21
N LEU A 167 6.61 2.49 -16.67
CA LEU A 167 7.11 3.87 -16.61
C LEU A 167 8.32 4.02 -15.67
N TYR A 168 8.43 3.19 -14.63
CA TYR A 168 9.49 3.26 -13.62
C TYR A 168 10.51 2.12 -13.75
N ASN A 169 10.44 1.31 -14.82
CA ASN A 169 11.29 0.11 -15.02
C ASN A 169 11.29 -0.83 -13.81
N ALA A 170 10.14 -0.98 -13.16
CA ALA A 170 9.96 -1.78 -11.97
C ALA A 170 9.39 -3.16 -12.29
N ASN A 171 9.76 -4.16 -11.50
CA ASN A 171 9.20 -5.51 -11.60
C ASN A 171 7.80 -5.57 -10.98
N VAL A 172 6.92 -6.42 -11.53
CA VAL A 172 5.53 -6.59 -11.03
C VAL A 172 5.25 -8.03 -10.65
N VAL A 173 4.59 -8.23 -9.50
CA VAL A 173 4.00 -9.51 -9.13
C VAL A 173 2.51 -9.38 -8.83
N ARG A 174 1.73 -10.38 -9.24
CA ARG A 174 0.36 -10.58 -8.78
C ARG A 174 0.32 -11.68 -7.72
N VAL A 175 -0.31 -11.39 -6.60
CA VAL A 175 -0.50 -12.34 -5.50
C VAL A 175 -1.98 -12.46 -5.23
N ILE A 176 -2.51 -13.67 -5.34
CA ILE A 176 -3.91 -13.98 -5.03
C ILE A 176 -3.98 -14.44 -3.57
N ASN A 177 -4.75 -13.72 -2.78
CA ASN A 177 -4.97 -14.00 -1.35
C ASN A 177 -6.31 -14.69 -1.15
N GLU A 178 -6.36 -15.96 -1.49
CA GLU A 178 -7.53 -16.81 -1.27
C GLU A 178 -7.75 -17.07 0.22
N GLU A 179 -8.99 -17.42 0.59
CA GLU A 179 -9.33 -17.79 1.97
C GLU A 179 -8.48 -18.99 2.44
N GLY A 180 -7.94 -18.86 3.64
CA GLY A 180 -7.08 -19.88 4.24
C GLY A 180 -5.64 -19.97 3.70
N LYS A 181 -5.29 -19.25 2.60
CA LYS A 181 -3.98 -19.33 1.94
C LYS A 181 -3.07 -18.11 2.15
N VAL A 182 -3.33 -17.33 3.17
CA VAL A 182 -2.56 -16.09 3.43
C VAL A 182 -1.06 -16.34 3.64
N ASP A 183 -0.68 -17.46 4.24
CA ASP A 183 0.72 -17.81 4.48
C ASP A 183 1.46 -18.13 3.18
N GLU A 184 0.82 -18.83 2.24
CA GLU A 184 1.36 -19.10 0.90
C GLU A 184 1.51 -17.79 0.10
N ALA A 185 0.48 -16.95 0.13
CA ALA A 185 0.49 -15.64 -0.52
C ALA A 185 1.60 -14.73 0.03
N ALA A 186 1.78 -14.72 1.35
CA ALA A 186 2.84 -13.95 2.01
C ALA A 186 4.24 -14.47 1.64
N ARG A 187 4.42 -15.80 1.60
CA ARG A 187 5.68 -16.43 1.19
C ARG A 187 6.01 -16.12 -0.27
N LYS A 188 5.03 -16.20 -1.16
CA LYS A 188 5.20 -15.84 -2.59
C LYS A 188 5.64 -14.39 -2.74
N LEU A 189 4.97 -13.46 -2.04
CA LEU A 189 5.31 -12.04 -2.05
C LEU A 189 6.71 -11.80 -1.53
N PHE A 190 7.05 -12.37 -0.37
CA PHE A 190 8.37 -12.25 0.25
C PHE A 190 9.48 -12.72 -0.70
N ASN A 191 9.35 -13.92 -1.26
CA ASN A 191 10.35 -14.48 -2.16
C ASN A 191 10.58 -13.58 -3.38
N PHE A 192 9.50 -13.03 -3.96
CA PHE A 192 9.62 -12.14 -5.11
C PHE A 192 10.33 -10.83 -4.75
N LEU A 193 10.00 -10.21 -3.62
CA LEU A 193 10.57 -8.90 -3.25
C LEU A 193 12.01 -8.98 -2.74
N VAL A 194 12.41 -10.10 -2.15
CA VAL A 194 13.74 -10.27 -1.55
C VAL A 194 14.72 -10.93 -2.51
N ARG A 195 14.26 -11.91 -3.29
CA ARG A 195 15.10 -12.78 -4.13
C ARG A 195 14.97 -12.50 -5.65
N GLY A 196 13.97 -11.65 -6.02
CA GLY A 196 13.67 -11.25 -7.41
C GLY A 196 14.44 -10.00 -7.91
#